data_59d6a10a63d06e555d3fed1f6c57939b
#
_entry.id   59d6a10a63d06e555d3fed1f6c57939b
#
_cell.length_a   1.000
_cell.length_b   1.000
_cell.length_c   1.000
_cell.angle_alpha   90.00
_cell.angle_beta   90.00
_cell.angle_gamma   90.00
#
_symmetry.space_group_name_H-M   'P 1'
#
loop_
_entity.id
_entity.type
_entity.pdbx_description
1 polymer ?
#
loop_
_entity_poly.entity_id
_entity_poly.type
_entity_poly.pdbx_seq_one_letter_code
_entity_poly.pdbx_strand_id
1 'polypeptide(L)'
;GIVLHNRLYLEKITGNYKNQLKPNKRPFHTLCPSMVMNNNNLDLVIATPGDHGQPQTIFQIINFIYTQKYNIQKAINLPRIRHNSGNKILVEKGFEKNFTNFKKVKLNIYKNKDRLFGGVTAIKINKDKTLSKGADKRRFCY
;
A
#
# COMPACT_ATOMS: atom_id res chain seq x y z
N GLY A 1 -23.83 3.21 -18.97
CA GLY A 1 -22.88 2.15 -19.23
C GLY A 1 -22.29 1.55 -17.96
N ILE A 2 -21.95 0.27 -18.01
CA ILE A 2 -21.29 -0.42 -16.91
C ILE A 2 -19.78 -0.50 -17.23
N VAL A 3 -18.95 -0.01 -16.33
CA VAL A 3 -17.50 -0.13 -16.47
C VAL A 3 -17.08 -1.55 -16.09
N LEU A 4 -16.55 -2.28 -17.06
CA LEU A 4 -16.03 -3.63 -16.85
C LEU A 4 -14.65 -3.56 -16.16
N HIS A 5 -14.41 -4.46 -15.24
CA HIS A 5 -13.10 -4.64 -14.60
C HIS A 5 -12.48 -5.98 -15.00
N ASN A 6 -11.15 -6.07 -14.91
CA ASN A 6 -10.39 -7.27 -15.28
C ASN A 6 -9.95 -8.10 -14.07
N ARG A 7 -10.70 -8.09 -12.97
CA ARG A 7 -10.32 -8.75 -11.72
C ARG A 7 -10.03 -10.25 -11.88
N LEU A 8 -10.72 -10.91 -12.82
CA LEU A 8 -10.55 -12.33 -13.08
C LEU A 8 -9.15 -12.72 -13.59
N TYR A 9 -8.32 -11.77 -14.04
CA TYR A 9 -6.95 -12.11 -14.46
C TYR A 9 -6.09 -12.72 -13.33
N LEU A 10 -6.47 -12.48 -12.06
CA LEU A 10 -5.82 -13.06 -10.88
C LEU A 10 -6.26 -14.50 -10.61
N GLU A 11 -7.33 -14.97 -11.23
CA GLU A 11 -7.85 -16.32 -11.06
C GLU A 11 -7.09 -17.31 -11.96
N LYS A 12 -6.98 -18.55 -11.50
CA LYS A 12 -6.44 -19.66 -12.28
C LYS A 12 -7.58 -20.40 -12.97
N ILE A 13 -7.46 -20.60 -14.27
CA ILE A 13 -8.48 -21.31 -15.06
C ILE A 13 -8.32 -22.81 -14.89
N THR A 14 -7.08 -23.29 -14.86
CA THR A 14 -6.73 -24.73 -14.80
C THR A 14 -5.84 -25.03 -13.59
N GLY A 15 -5.82 -26.29 -13.17
CA GLY A 15 -5.02 -26.76 -12.03
C GLY A 15 -5.79 -26.76 -10.71
N ASN A 16 -5.15 -27.22 -9.65
CA ASN A 16 -5.76 -27.30 -8.31
C ASN A 16 -5.21 -26.18 -7.40
N TYR A 17 -5.69 -24.96 -7.61
CA TYR A 17 -5.27 -23.77 -6.85
C TYR A 17 -6.43 -23.24 -5.99
N LYS A 18 -6.08 -22.66 -4.83
CA LYS A 18 -7.07 -22.00 -3.96
C LYS A 18 -7.85 -20.89 -4.67
N ASN A 19 -7.21 -20.17 -5.61
CA ASN A 19 -7.81 -19.13 -6.44
C ASN A 19 -8.25 -19.62 -7.82
N GLN A 20 -8.53 -20.91 -7.99
CA GLN A 20 -9.09 -21.45 -9.24
C GLN A 20 -10.51 -20.89 -9.45
N LEU A 21 -10.80 -20.49 -10.68
CA LEU A 21 -12.15 -20.05 -11.09
C LEU A 21 -13.14 -21.22 -10.99
N LYS A 22 -14.23 -21.04 -10.23
CA LYS A 22 -15.28 -22.03 -10.03
C LYS A 22 -16.62 -21.32 -9.92
N PRO A 23 -17.76 -21.98 -10.30
CA PRO A 23 -19.09 -21.44 -10.06
C PRO A 23 -19.31 -21.11 -8.58
N ASN A 24 -20.05 -20.06 -8.30
CA ASN A 24 -20.42 -19.60 -6.94
C ASN A 24 -19.26 -19.30 -6.00
N LYS A 25 -18.04 -19.16 -6.53
CA LYS A 25 -16.86 -18.78 -5.76
C LYS A 25 -16.60 -17.27 -5.84
N ARG A 26 -16.32 -16.65 -4.70
CA ARG A 26 -15.85 -15.27 -4.67
C ARG A 26 -14.46 -15.16 -5.31
N PRO A 27 -14.24 -14.21 -6.23
CA PRO A 27 -12.92 -13.99 -6.81
C PRO A 27 -11.92 -13.53 -5.76
N PHE A 28 -10.65 -13.78 -6.02
CA PHE A 28 -9.56 -13.26 -5.22
C PHE A 28 -9.56 -11.72 -5.22
N HIS A 29 -9.35 -11.13 -4.07
CA HIS A 29 -9.53 -9.70 -3.87
C HIS A 29 -8.32 -9.08 -3.15
N THR A 30 -7.81 -7.97 -3.69
CA THR A 30 -6.65 -7.26 -3.17
C THR A 30 -6.97 -5.88 -2.58
N LEU A 31 -8.21 -5.38 -2.72
CA LEU A 31 -8.58 -4.07 -2.21
C LEU A 31 -8.50 -4.03 -0.69
N CYS A 32 -7.86 -3.00 -0.16
CA CYS A 32 -7.55 -2.86 1.25
C CYS A 32 -7.78 -1.41 1.71
N PRO A 33 -9.05 -0.87 1.60
CA PRO A 33 -9.35 0.41 2.21
C PRO A 33 -9.23 0.28 3.72
N SER A 34 -8.66 1.29 4.38
CA SER A 34 -8.37 1.21 5.81
C SER A 34 -8.75 2.48 6.53
N MET A 35 -9.12 2.32 7.79
CA MET A 35 -9.44 3.42 8.71
C MET A 35 -8.66 3.23 10.00
N VAL A 36 -8.22 4.33 10.59
CA VAL A 36 -7.68 4.34 11.96
C VAL A 36 -8.70 5.02 12.85
N MET A 37 -9.07 4.32 13.91
CA MET A 37 -9.98 4.82 14.94
C MET A 37 -9.19 5.17 16.20
N ASN A 38 -9.55 6.25 16.85
CA ASN A 38 -9.01 6.67 18.14
C ASN A 38 -10.18 6.92 19.11
N ASN A 39 -10.30 6.10 20.17
CA ASN A 39 -11.40 6.17 21.13
C ASN A 39 -12.79 6.24 20.46
N ASN A 40 -13.05 5.32 19.52
CA ASN A 40 -14.27 5.24 18.71
C ASN A 40 -14.52 6.42 17.75
N ASN A 41 -13.58 7.34 17.63
CA ASN A 41 -13.64 8.42 16.65
C ASN A 41 -12.75 8.10 15.45
N LEU A 42 -13.23 8.42 14.26
CA LEU A 42 -12.44 8.30 13.04
C LEU A 42 -11.30 9.31 13.08
N ASP A 43 -10.05 8.86 12.86
CA ASP A 43 -8.86 9.70 12.86
C ASP A 43 -8.19 9.75 11.47
N LEU A 44 -8.18 8.64 10.73
CA LEU A 44 -7.57 8.57 9.39
C LEU A 44 -8.36 7.64 8.47
N VAL A 45 -8.59 8.07 7.25
CA VAL A 45 -9.01 7.20 6.13
C VAL A 45 -7.88 7.14 5.13
N ILE A 46 -7.52 5.93 4.69
CA ILE A 46 -6.39 5.71 3.79
C ILE A 46 -6.67 4.58 2.81
N ALA A 47 -6.31 4.81 1.57
CA ALA A 47 -6.36 3.79 0.52
C ALA A 47 -5.17 3.93 -0.43
N THR A 48 -4.84 2.84 -1.12
CA THR A 48 -3.79 2.81 -2.13
C THR A 48 -4.08 1.73 -3.16
N PRO A 49 -3.85 1.94 -4.43
CA PRO A 49 -3.65 0.85 -5.38
C PRO A 49 -2.30 0.17 -5.12
N GLY A 50 -2.08 -1.03 -5.62
CA GLY A 50 -0.78 -1.67 -5.49
C GLY A 50 -0.82 -3.19 -5.31
N ASP A 51 -1.94 -3.83 -5.66
CA ASP A 51 -2.08 -5.28 -5.62
C ASP A 51 -1.73 -5.84 -4.22
N HIS A 52 -0.91 -6.89 -4.11
CA HIS A 52 -0.43 -7.47 -2.84
C HIS A 52 0.41 -6.50 -1.99
N GLY A 53 0.86 -5.38 -2.56
CA GLY A 53 1.60 -4.34 -1.84
C GLY A 53 0.72 -3.40 -1.02
N GLN A 54 -0.61 -3.42 -1.21
CA GLN A 54 -1.50 -2.47 -0.53
C GLN A 54 -1.39 -2.50 1.00
N PRO A 55 -1.49 -3.65 1.69
CA PRO A 55 -1.35 -3.69 3.14
C PRO A 55 0.02 -3.20 3.63
N GLN A 56 1.08 -3.54 2.89
CA GLN A 56 2.45 -3.14 3.22
C GLN A 56 2.63 -1.63 3.13
N THR A 57 2.08 -1.01 2.07
CA THR A 57 2.12 0.44 1.89
C THR A 57 1.32 1.16 2.98
N ILE A 58 0.09 0.70 3.25
CA ILE A 58 -0.78 1.29 4.28
C ILE A 58 -0.11 1.22 5.65
N PHE A 59 0.44 0.07 6.02
CA PHE A 59 1.16 -0.11 7.28
C PHE A 59 2.31 0.88 7.44
N GLN A 60 3.15 1.05 6.40
CA GLN A 60 4.27 1.98 6.44
C GLN A 60 3.81 3.42 6.65
N ILE A 61 2.76 3.86 5.93
CA ILE A 61 2.24 5.22 6.09
C ILE A 61 1.65 5.45 7.48
N ILE A 62 0.87 4.49 8.00
CA ILE A 62 0.34 4.56 9.36
C ILE A 62 1.47 4.67 10.39
N ASN A 63 2.52 3.85 10.25
CA ASN A 63 3.69 3.91 11.11
C ASN A 63 4.40 5.27 11.04
N PHE A 64 4.58 5.84 9.85
CA PHE A 64 5.19 7.15 9.68
C PHE A 64 4.37 8.26 10.35
N ILE A 65 3.04 8.20 10.29
CA ILE A 65 2.15 9.21 10.90
C ILE A 65 2.10 9.04 12.42
N TYR A 66 1.86 7.83 12.92
CA TYR A 66 1.52 7.62 14.34
C TYR A 66 2.72 7.34 15.22
N THR A 67 3.74 6.65 14.72
CA THR A 67 4.95 6.34 15.47
C THR A 67 6.02 7.41 15.27
N GLN A 68 6.28 7.79 14.01
CA GLN A 68 7.32 8.77 13.71
C GLN A 68 6.82 10.22 13.67
N LYS A 69 5.51 10.45 13.88
CA LYS A 69 4.88 11.77 14.02
C LYS A 69 5.05 12.70 12.80
N TYR A 70 5.21 12.13 11.61
CA TYR A 70 5.23 12.94 10.39
C TYR A 70 3.81 13.43 10.04
N ASN A 71 3.72 14.61 9.41
CA ASN A 71 2.48 15.03 8.80
C ASN A 71 2.13 14.11 7.61
N ILE A 72 0.86 14.07 7.24
CA ILE A 72 0.32 13.13 6.27
C ILE A 72 1.04 13.19 4.91
N GLN A 73 1.28 14.38 4.37
CA GLN A 73 1.93 14.53 3.06
C GLN A 73 3.41 14.11 3.11
N LYS A 74 4.12 14.45 4.19
CA LYS A 74 5.50 14.02 4.40
C LYS A 74 5.57 12.49 4.50
N ALA A 75 4.69 11.86 5.28
CA ALA A 75 4.62 10.42 5.42
C ALA A 75 4.42 9.72 4.05
N ILE A 76 3.50 10.24 3.22
CA ILE A 76 3.25 9.73 1.88
C ILE A 76 4.47 9.90 0.96
N ASN A 77 5.24 10.95 1.13
CA ASN A 77 6.40 11.24 0.29
C ASN A 77 7.67 10.46 0.66
N LEU A 78 7.71 9.84 1.83
CA LEU A 78 8.87 9.05 2.26
C LEU A 78 9.13 7.85 1.34
N PRO A 79 10.38 7.40 1.21
CA PRO A 79 10.71 6.16 0.53
C PRO A 79 9.99 4.96 1.18
N ARG A 80 9.72 3.94 0.38
CA ARG A 80 9.00 2.74 0.81
C ARG A 80 9.73 1.48 0.44
N ILE A 81 9.32 0.41 1.09
CA ILE A 81 9.69 -0.96 0.73
C ILE A 81 8.46 -1.75 0.31
N ARG A 82 8.71 -2.79 -0.45
CA ARG A 82 7.69 -3.79 -0.79
C ARG A 82 8.34 -5.17 -0.83
N HIS A 83 7.89 -6.08 0.01
CA HIS A 83 8.20 -7.49 -0.16
C HIS A 83 7.51 -8.00 -1.43
N ASN A 84 8.28 -8.60 -2.32
CA ASN A 84 7.76 -9.09 -3.58
C ASN A 84 7.45 -10.59 -3.52
N SER A 85 8.48 -11.41 -3.31
CA SER A 85 8.34 -12.87 -3.14
C SER A 85 9.61 -13.48 -2.55
N GLY A 86 9.48 -14.54 -1.77
CA GLY A 86 10.63 -15.23 -1.17
C GLY A 86 11.50 -14.26 -0.35
N ASN A 87 12.75 -14.12 -0.73
CA ASN A 87 13.69 -13.19 -0.08
C ASN A 87 13.91 -11.87 -0.85
N LYS A 88 13.05 -11.54 -1.83
CA LYS A 88 13.19 -10.35 -2.65
C LYS A 88 12.40 -9.19 -2.07
N ILE A 89 13.09 -8.09 -1.78
CA ILE A 89 12.50 -6.83 -1.34
C ILE A 89 12.81 -5.74 -2.36
N LEU A 90 11.76 -5.05 -2.80
CA LEU A 90 11.89 -3.83 -3.59
C LEU A 90 12.02 -2.67 -2.62
N VAL A 91 12.96 -1.75 -2.89
CA VAL A 91 13.28 -0.65 -1.98
C VAL A 91 13.43 0.63 -2.79
N GLU A 92 12.75 1.70 -2.41
CA GLU A 92 13.03 3.02 -2.95
C GLU A 92 14.32 3.59 -2.35
N LYS A 93 15.09 4.30 -3.19
CA LYS A 93 16.35 4.96 -2.80
C LYS A 93 16.15 5.80 -1.53
N GLY A 94 17.07 5.65 -0.59
CA GLY A 94 17.04 6.30 0.73
C GLY A 94 16.56 5.40 1.86
N PHE A 95 15.90 4.26 1.56
CA PHE A 95 15.49 3.28 2.57
C PHE A 95 16.44 2.08 2.67
N GLU A 96 17.30 1.87 1.67
CA GLU A 96 18.22 0.73 1.57
C GLU A 96 19.18 0.61 2.77
N LYS A 97 19.55 1.74 3.37
CA LYS A 97 20.46 1.78 4.53
C LYS A 97 19.95 1.00 5.74
N ASN A 98 18.63 0.83 5.85
CA ASN A 98 18.01 0.08 6.94
C ASN A 98 18.18 -1.44 6.80
N PHE A 99 18.72 -1.92 5.68
CA PHE A 99 18.86 -3.35 5.37
C PHE A 99 20.31 -3.84 5.37
N THR A 100 21.27 -3.06 5.81
CA THR A 100 22.71 -3.40 5.79
C THR A 100 23.05 -4.70 6.53
N ASN A 101 22.27 -5.07 7.53
CA ASN A 101 22.49 -6.27 8.36
C ASN A 101 21.72 -7.52 7.89
N PHE A 102 20.94 -7.43 6.80
CA PHE A 102 20.10 -8.53 6.34
C PHE A 102 20.78 -9.35 5.24
N LYS A 103 21.70 -10.25 5.62
CA LYS A 103 22.52 -11.06 4.70
C LYS A 103 21.73 -11.98 3.74
N LYS A 104 20.51 -12.38 4.11
CA LYS A 104 19.68 -13.33 3.33
C LYS A 104 18.65 -12.66 2.41
N VAL A 105 18.60 -11.33 2.38
CA VAL A 105 17.62 -10.56 1.62
C VAL A 105 18.23 -10.04 0.33
N LYS A 106 17.53 -10.20 -0.78
CA LYS A 106 17.89 -9.62 -2.09
C LYS A 106 17.15 -8.30 -2.27
N LEU A 107 17.89 -7.20 -2.29
CA LEU A 107 17.34 -5.86 -2.47
C LEU A 107 17.35 -5.47 -3.95
N ASN A 108 16.19 -5.03 -4.46
CA ASN A 108 16.07 -4.36 -5.74
C ASN A 108 15.82 -2.87 -5.47
N ILE A 109 16.84 -2.03 -5.72
CA ILE A 109 16.78 -0.60 -5.39
C ILE A 109 16.22 0.19 -6.59
N TYR A 110 15.16 0.96 -6.34
CA TYR A 110 14.53 1.87 -7.29
C TYR A 110 15.01 3.29 -7.05
N LYS A 111 15.69 3.87 -8.04
CA LYS A 111 16.25 5.23 -7.94
C LYS A 111 15.17 6.31 -7.89
N ASN A 112 14.07 6.08 -8.58
CA ASN A 112 12.93 7.00 -8.66
C ASN A 112 11.71 6.41 -7.95
N LYS A 113 10.78 7.28 -7.59
CA LYS A 113 9.46 6.86 -7.09
C LYS A 113 8.72 6.06 -8.16
N ASP A 114 8.28 4.86 -7.83
CA ASP A 114 7.65 3.94 -8.76
C ASP A 114 6.24 3.54 -8.29
N ARG A 115 5.34 3.37 -9.26
CA ARG A 115 3.96 2.92 -9.04
C ARG A 115 3.84 1.57 -8.33
N LEU A 116 4.88 0.76 -8.34
CA LEU A 116 4.95 -0.52 -7.61
C LEU A 116 4.82 -0.35 -6.09
N PHE A 117 5.19 0.82 -5.58
CA PHE A 117 5.09 1.16 -4.15
C PHE A 117 3.75 1.81 -3.78
N GLY A 118 2.74 1.68 -4.63
CA GLY A 118 1.39 2.19 -4.40
C GLY A 118 1.15 3.58 -4.97
N GLY A 119 0.09 4.19 -4.49
CA GLY A 119 -0.35 5.55 -4.83
C GLY A 119 -1.36 5.99 -3.77
N VAL A 120 -0.87 6.42 -2.61
CA VAL A 120 -1.69 6.65 -1.42
C VAL A 120 -2.52 7.91 -1.56
N THR A 121 -3.81 7.79 -1.25
CA THR A 121 -4.68 8.92 -0.91
C THR A 121 -5.15 8.74 0.53
N ALA A 122 -5.05 9.79 1.32
CA ALA A 122 -5.43 9.74 2.71
C ALA A 122 -5.99 11.07 3.22
N ILE A 123 -6.92 10.98 4.18
CA ILE A 123 -7.50 12.13 4.87
C ILE A 123 -7.41 11.87 6.37
N LYS A 124 -6.82 12.79 7.10
CA LYS A 124 -6.70 12.76 8.56
C LYS A 124 -7.59 13.84 9.18
N ILE A 125 -8.31 13.47 10.23
CA ILE A 125 -9.07 14.40 11.06
C ILE A 125 -8.14 14.94 12.16
N ASN A 126 -7.95 16.24 12.20
CA ASN A 126 -7.14 16.90 13.21
C ASN A 126 -7.92 17.07 14.52
N LYS A 127 -7.22 17.39 15.62
CA LYS A 127 -7.84 17.63 16.93
C LYS A 127 -8.87 18.77 16.93
N ASP A 128 -8.65 19.78 16.11
CA ASP A 128 -9.55 20.93 15.90
C ASP A 128 -10.68 20.63 14.89
N LYS A 129 -10.86 19.35 14.51
CA LYS A 129 -11.82 18.86 13.51
C LYS A 129 -11.57 19.33 12.08
N THR A 130 -10.49 20.04 11.80
CA THR A 130 -10.07 20.29 10.42
C THR A 130 -9.58 19.02 9.74
N LEU A 131 -9.56 19.02 8.40
CA LEU A 131 -9.12 17.87 7.60
C LEU A 131 -7.76 18.16 6.97
N SER A 132 -6.81 17.28 7.20
CA SER A 132 -5.55 17.24 6.47
C SER A 132 -5.62 16.16 5.39
N LYS A 133 -5.25 16.51 4.15
CA LYS A 133 -5.20 15.57 3.04
C LYS A 133 -3.75 15.28 2.63
N GLY A 134 -3.55 14.12 2.01
CA GLY A 134 -2.29 13.76 1.38
C GLY A 134 -2.52 12.91 0.14
N ALA A 135 -1.76 13.19 -0.91
CA ALA A 135 -1.83 12.50 -2.18
C ALA A 135 -0.43 12.14 -2.70
N ASP A 136 -0.35 11.00 -3.34
CA ASP A 136 0.91 10.39 -3.76
C ASP A 136 1.27 10.74 -5.20
N LYS A 137 2.47 11.25 -5.39
CA LYS A 137 3.01 11.57 -6.72
C LYS A 137 3.48 10.34 -7.51
N ARG A 138 3.51 9.13 -6.91
CA ARG A 138 3.87 7.88 -7.63
C ARG A 138 2.80 7.46 -8.62
N ARG A 139 1.58 7.92 -8.40
CA ARG A 139 0.43 7.80 -9.31
C ARG A 139 -0.29 9.14 -9.34
N PHE A 140 -1.14 9.34 -10.33
CA PHE A 140 -2.02 10.53 -10.40
C PHE A 140 -3.13 10.38 -9.33
N CYS A 141 -2.79 10.66 -8.07
CA CYS A 141 -3.72 10.73 -6.96
C CYS A 141 -3.96 12.19 -6.62
N TYR A 142 -5.21 12.63 -6.68
CA TYR A 142 -5.62 14.01 -6.39
C TYR A 142 -6.41 14.08 -5.08
#